data_7196ea591c310beb7e5df8c69abb57e2
#
_entry.id   7196ea591c310beb7e5df8c69abb57e2
#
_cell.length_a   1.000
_cell.length_b   1.000
_cell.length_c   1.000
_cell.angle_alpha   90.00
_cell.angle_beta   90.00
_cell.angle_gamma   90.00
#
_symmetry.space_group_name_H-M   'P 1'
#
loop_
_entity.id
_entity.type
_entity.pdbx_description
1 polymer ?
#
loop_
_entity_poly.entity_id
_entity_poly.type
_entity_poly.pdbx_seq_one_letter_code
_entity_poly.pdbx_strand_id
1 'polypeptide(L)'
;MGKNSNISDEDILKEETQPGVVVYRSNVPEGAGVFDMDIAPGIKEVTIKYDLLMLGCEKSFPDVEKLIIGEDVVSIEILNTLFPNVRWVLSMNYEFETGSYLVYNHFGFKTLLNVFCRGADETIDLGDIDSIDNFAFKGCESLNIIGGEDIKDWQAIEQDAFSESALKSQPFQNGIKKAGHIIVDIDYTADEIDIPDDRLKKIVFSSDINFTKIKKLIIHRPETVEQINYQCGFPDTLVLNTDLLMHEQDVAGVAHFCTSKTYIKNFSVLSPEFKEIDGIAYTMNGKKLVACSMGKEHVIIPDGVKTIGKYAFANCHVKSVIIPDSVTEISESAFSSCSNLETVIFGKNVESIGDKAFGACVNLKSVILPESIRSIGNYAFFRVGLKSVQLSEGLLKVGIGAFAETLIKSIELPASITDLTVNCFSDMVEKITIPSFRKDICVGCIKGFRPLPSNDTVMKLQCGNRYLYIPRYMKPSTINEGIDDIEAFFANPKKKIPGIWSYAYTATCKQNMAFLEYVDFGSESAKAYLKKNAKKMALRFMEYDKEELTVRLVKTGLVSQMALKELLDKAEEKGMSILKSYILQCLNDSKNPKQNFYI
;
A
#
# COMPACT_ATOMS: atom_id res chain seq x y z
N MET A 1 12.56 23.07 -28.97
CA MET A 1 11.94 24.41 -29.26
C MET A 1 12.31 25.36 -28.13
N GLY A 2 13.09 26.38 -28.40
CA GLY A 2 13.33 27.47 -27.47
C GLY A 2 14.45 28.35 -27.98
N LYS A 3 14.18 29.21 -28.94
CA LYS A 3 14.95 30.45 -29.01
C LYS A 3 14.85 31.08 -27.63
N ASN A 4 15.95 31.24 -26.92
CA ASN A 4 16.05 32.14 -25.78
C ASN A 4 15.79 33.57 -26.31
N SER A 5 14.52 33.96 -26.37
CA SER A 5 14.00 35.17 -27.02
C SER A 5 14.22 36.45 -26.18
N ASN A 6 15.10 36.43 -25.19
CA ASN A 6 15.31 37.52 -24.23
C ASN A 6 16.77 38.00 -24.07
N ILE A 7 17.70 37.52 -24.90
CA ILE A 7 19.09 38.04 -24.86
C ILE A 7 19.18 39.14 -25.93
N SER A 8 19.44 40.39 -25.52
CA SER A 8 19.68 41.47 -26.45
C SER A 8 21.07 41.32 -27.07
N ASP A 9 21.29 41.80 -28.29
CA ASP A 9 22.62 41.75 -28.96
C ASP A 9 23.72 42.47 -28.12
N GLU A 10 23.34 43.35 -27.21
CA GLU A 10 24.26 44.03 -26.27
C GLU A 10 24.70 43.16 -25.11
N ASP A 11 23.97 42.08 -24.83
CA ASP A 11 24.26 41.12 -23.74
C ASP A 11 25.09 39.90 -24.22
N ILE A 12 25.46 39.85 -25.49
CA ILE A 12 26.26 38.78 -26.07
C ILE A 12 27.75 39.13 -26.02
N LEU A 13 28.51 38.29 -25.30
CA LEU A 13 29.95 38.33 -25.30
C LEU A 13 30.48 37.41 -26.40
N LYS A 14 31.32 37.95 -27.25
CA LYS A 14 32.10 37.20 -28.26
C LYS A 14 33.55 37.11 -27.80
N GLU A 15 34.05 35.88 -27.69
CA GLU A 15 35.40 35.61 -27.19
C GLU A 15 36.11 34.54 -28.03
N GLU A 16 37.32 34.79 -28.42
CA GLU A 16 38.19 33.77 -29.00
C GLU A 16 38.92 33.04 -27.85
N THR A 17 38.47 31.83 -27.53
CA THR A 17 38.93 31.01 -26.41
C THR A 17 40.26 30.28 -26.70
N GLN A 18 40.52 30.01 -27.98
CA GLN A 18 41.79 29.51 -28.56
C GLN A 18 41.88 29.94 -30.01
N PRO A 19 43.06 29.92 -30.67
CA PRO A 19 43.18 30.32 -32.06
C PRO A 19 42.21 29.57 -32.97
N GLY A 20 41.33 30.32 -33.61
CA GLY A 20 40.32 29.77 -34.53
C GLY A 20 39.05 29.24 -33.86
N VAL A 21 38.88 29.38 -32.57
CA VAL A 21 37.62 29.01 -31.85
C VAL A 21 37.02 30.23 -31.18
N VAL A 22 35.90 30.66 -31.66
CA VAL A 22 35.13 31.79 -31.15
C VAL A 22 33.85 31.30 -30.51
N VAL A 23 33.60 31.71 -29.27
CA VAL A 23 32.38 31.38 -28.55
C VAL A 23 31.50 32.61 -28.35
N TYR A 24 30.17 32.38 -28.34
CA TYR A 24 29.18 33.40 -28.04
C TYR A 24 28.45 32.98 -26.76
N ARG A 25 28.54 33.79 -25.72
CA ARG A 25 27.96 33.53 -24.41
C ARG A 25 27.18 34.71 -23.87
N SER A 26 26.26 34.45 -22.96
CA SER A 26 25.51 35.50 -22.28
C SER A 26 26.37 36.19 -21.22
N ASN A 27 26.22 37.50 -21.10
CA ASN A 27 26.87 38.31 -20.06
C ASN A 27 26.02 38.33 -18.75
N VAL A 28 24.87 37.66 -18.72
CA VAL A 28 23.98 37.66 -17.56
C VAL A 28 24.40 36.54 -16.60
N PRO A 29 24.52 36.79 -15.27
CA PRO A 29 24.97 35.78 -14.29
C PRO A 29 24.10 34.52 -14.24
N GLU A 30 22.81 34.63 -14.53
CA GLU A 30 21.90 33.50 -14.64
C GLU A 30 21.87 33.02 -16.10
N GLY A 31 22.72 32.04 -16.44
CA GLY A 31 22.80 31.45 -17.78
C GLY A 31 24.04 31.81 -18.58
N ALA A 32 25.16 31.94 -17.92
CA ALA A 32 26.48 32.35 -18.49
C ALA A 32 27.12 31.34 -19.47
N GLY A 33 26.40 30.29 -19.91
CA GLY A 33 26.93 29.28 -20.83
C GLY A 33 27.05 29.77 -22.27
N VAL A 34 27.85 29.06 -23.06
CA VAL A 34 28.02 29.23 -24.51
C VAL A 34 26.76 28.67 -25.20
N PHE A 35 26.08 29.49 -25.96
CA PHE A 35 24.89 29.11 -26.76
C PHE A 35 25.17 29.03 -28.26
N ASP A 36 26.32 29.56 -28.74
CA ASP A 36 26.77 29.42 -30.12
C ASP A 36 28.29 29.48 -30.18
N MET A 37 28.88 28.90 -31.23
CA MET A 37 30.34 28.94 -31.49
C MET A 37 30.65 28.88 -32.98
N ASP A 38 31.83 29.37 -33.33
CA ASP A 38 32.44 29.21 -34.65
C ASP A 38 33.82 28.59 -34.50
N ILE A 39 34.11 27.56 -35.28
CA ILE A 39 35.38 26.86 -35.29
C ILE A 39 35.95 26.91 -36.70
N ALA A 40 37.19 27.40 -36.85
CA ALA A 40 37.88 27.46 -38.11
C ALA A 40 38.13 26.03 -38.68
N PRO A 41 38.06 25.82 -39.99
CA PRO A 41 38.37 24.53 -40.59
C PRO A 41 39.78 24.03 -40.20
N GLY A 42 39.90 22.70 -40.02
CA GLY A 42 41.15 22.05 -39.67
C GLY A 42 41.49 22.01 -38.19
N ILE A 43 40.71 22.59 -37.33
CA ILE A 43 40.88 22.50 -35.87
C ILE A 43 40.50 21.09 -35.41
N LYS A 44 41.48 20.36 -34.87
CA LYS A 44 41.29 18.97 -34.43
C LYS A 44 40.97 18.83 -32.93
N GLU A 45 41.30 19.85 -32.16
CA GLU A 45 41.18 19.81 -30.70
C GLU A 45 40.53 21.11 -30.21
N VAL A 46 39.54 21.03 -29.37
CA VAL A 46 38.78 22.17 -28.83
C VAL A 46 38.78 22.09 -27.32
N THR A 47 39.18 23.22 -26.68
CA THR A 47 39.08 23.38 -25.22
C THR A 47 37.77 24.10 -24.84
N ILE A 48 36.95 23.42 -24.09
CA ILE A 48 35.70 23.93 -23.51
C ILE A 48 36.06 24.60 -22.18
N LYS A 49 35.92 25.94 -22.10
CA LYS A 49 36.23 26.73 -20.91
C LYS A 49 34.99 27.15 -20.12
N TYR A 50 33.84 27.09 -20.71
CA TYR A 50 32.55 27.52 -20.18
C TYR A 50 31.50 26.44 -20.40
N ASP A 51 30.41 26.47 -19.65
CA ASP A 51 29.27 25.61 -19.88
C ASP A 51 28.76 25.71 -21.33
N LEU A 52 28.49 24.57 -21.96
CA LEU A 52 27.92 24.53 -23.31
C LEU A 52 26.43 24.24 -23.24
N LEU A 53 25.58 25.20 -23.68
CA LEU A 53 24.14 25.09 -23.69
C LEU A 53 23.63 25.14 -25.15
N MET A 54 24.00 24.17 -25.96
CA MET A 54 23.87 24.20 -27.43
C MET A 54 22.97 23.10 -28.00
N LEU A 55 22.02 22.54 -27.23
CA LEU A 55 21.09 21.51 -27.70
C LEU A 55 20.27 21.93 -28.94
N GLY A 56 19.99 23.20 -29.13
CA GLY A 56 19.28 23.74 -30.27
C GLY A 56 20.17 24.18 -31.45
N CYS A 57 21.48 23.93 -31.38
CA CYS A 57 22.42 24.36 -32.42
C CYS A 57 22.46 23.37 -33.58
N GLU A 58 22.21 23.87 -34.82
CA GLU A 58 22.28 23.06 -36.04
C GLU A 58 23.68 23.02 -36.67
N LYS A 59 24.67 23.70 -36.09
CA LYS A 59 26.05 23.69 -36.56
C LYS A 59 26.69 22.33 -36.36
N SER A 60 27.72 22.03 -37.16
CA SER A 60 28.52 20.82 -37.03
C SER A 60 29.98 21.12 -37.31
N PHE A 61 30.87 20.55 -36.50
CA PHE A 61 32.31 20.77 -36.59
C PHE A 61 33.01 19.41 -36.78
N PRO A 62 32.98 18.85 -38.02
CA PRO A 62 33.46 17.49 -38.29
C PRO A 62 34.99 17.33 -38.22
N ASP A 63 35.73 18.43 -38.26
CA ASP A 63 37.18 18.38 -38.14
C ASP A 63 37.65 18.13 -36.70
N VAL A 64 36.81 18.37 -35.69
CA VAL A 64 37.16 18.18 -34.30
C VAL A 64 37.15 16.70 -33.94
N GLU A 65 38.27 16.23 -33.42
CA GLU A 65 38.51 14.81 -33.06
C GLU A 65 38.65 14.64 -31.52
N LYS A 66 38.94 15.73 -30.81
CA LYS A 66 39.18 15.72 -29.37
C LYS A 66 38.57 16.93 -28.69
N LEU A 67 37.90 16.70 -27.54
CA LEU A 67 37.47 17.76 -26.63
C LEU A 67 38.32 17.77 -25.37
N ILE A 68 38.60 18.98 -24.84
CA ILE A 68 39.25 19.18 -23.56
C ILE A 68 38.30 19.98 -22.68
N ILE A 69 37.83 19.39 -21.58
CA ILE A 69 36.90 20.04 -20.64
C ILE A 69 37.74 20.76 -19.57
N GLY A 70 37.54 22.07 -19.42
CA GLY A 70 38.20 22.89 -18.42
C GLY A 70 37.69 22.66 -17.01
N GLU A 71 38.44 23.14 -16.02
CA GLU A 71 38.17 22.91 -14.59
C GLU A 71 36.83 23.51 -14.10
N ASP A 72 36.42 24.65 -14.70
CA ASP A 72 35.25 25.42 -14.26
C ASP A 72 33.92 25.05 -14.99
N VAL A 73 33.93 24.06 -15.89
CA VAL A 73 32.76 23.65 -16.65
C VAL A 73 31.84 22.80 -15.79
N VAL A 74 30.60 23.23 -15.60
CA VAL A 74 29.61 22.53 -14.78
C VAL A 74 28.58 21.78 -15.63
N SER A 75 28.24 22.30 -16.81
CA SER A 75 27.21 21.69 -17.69
C SER A 75 27.65 21.65 -19.15
N ILE A 76 27.37 20.53 -19.81
CA ILE A 76 27.55 20.37 -21.25
C ILE A 76 26.28 19.76 -21.84
N GLU A 77 25.50 20.56 -22.53
CA GLU A 77 24.25 20.20 -23.20
C GLU A 77 24.42 20.37 -24.71
N ILE A 78 24.88 19.32 -25.40
CA ILE A 78 25.17 19.33 -26.83
C ILE A 78 24.57 18.10 -27.52
N LEU A 79 24.23 18.26 -28.81
CA LEU A 79 23.89 17.10 -29.64
C LEU A 79 25.17 16.44 -30.19
N ASN A 80 25.10 15.14 -30.45
CA ASN A 80 26.19 14.36 -31.06
C ASN A 80 26.65 14.96 -32.39
N THR A 81 25.72 15.54 -33.15
CA THR A 81 25.96 16.14 -34.48
C THR A 81 26.80 17.42 -34.40
N LEU A 82 26.93 18.04 -33.25
CA LEU A 82 27.79 19.24 -33.10
C LEU A 82 29.28 18.86 -33.32
N PHE A 83 29.72 17.75 -32.74
CA PHE A 83 31.09 17.23 -32.86
C PHE A 83 31.09 15.75 -33.33
N PRO A 84 30.71 15.45 -34.56
CA PRO A 84 30.40 14.09 -34.96
C PRO A 84 31.62 13.15 -34.94
N ASN A 85 32.82 13.68 -35.12
CA ASN A 85 34.06 12.90 -35.24
C ASN A 85 34.92 12.89 -33.96
N VAL A 86 34.41 13.41 -32.86
CA VAL A 86 35.14 13.31 -31.58
C VAL A 86 35.21 11.84 -31.16
N ARG A 87 36.44 11.43 -30.82
CA ARG A 87 36.76 10.06 -30.37
C ARG A 87 37.41 10.04 -28.99
N TRP A 88 37.78 11.22 -28.46
CA TRP A 88 38.40 11.35 -27.16
C TRP A 88 37.98 12.63 -26.43
N VAL A 89 37.64 12.47 -25.17
CA VAL A 89 37.38 13.57 -24.21
C VAL A 89 38.48 13.52 -23.16
N LEU A 90 39.18 14.63 -22.96
CA LEU A 90 40.09 14.82 -21.85
C LEU A 90 39.46 15.79 -20.85
N SER A 91 39.20 15.37 -19.64
CA SER A 91 38.63 16.25 -18.62
C SER A 91 39.69 16.71 -17.64
N MET A 92 39.67 18.04 -17.32
CA MET A 92 40.37 18.65 -16.19
C MET A 92 39.43 18.85 -15.00
N ASN A 93 38.14 18.65 -15.18
CA ASN A 93 37.12 18.69 -14.15
C ASN A 93 36.80 17.25 -13.66
N TYR A 94 36.77 17.06 -12.34
CA TYR A 94 36.50 15.75 -11.72
C TYR A 94 35.03 15.25 -11.91
N GLU A 95 34.11 16.13 -12.32
CA GLU A 95 32.72 15.77 -12.62
C GLU A 95 32.53 15.21 -14.03
N PHE A 96 33.55 15.22 -14.87
CA PHE A 96 33.49 14.60 -16.20
C PHE A 96 34.59 13.56 -16.37
N GLU A 97 34.23 12.43 -16.94
CA GLU A 97 35.18 11.34 -17.21
C GLU A 97 36.11 11.66 -18.40
N THR A 98 37.37 11.25 -18.30
CA THR A 98 38.27 11.20 -19.44
C THR A 98 38.08 9.87 -20.15
N GLY A 99 37.73 9.89 -21.46
CA GLY A 99 37.44 8.68 -22.18
C GLY A 99 36.92 8.89 -23.61
N SER A 100 36.25 7.87 -24.13
CA SER A 100 35.76 7.85 -25.51
C SER A 100 34.42 8.55 -25.71
N TYR A 101 33.70 8.83 -24.63
CA TYR A 101 32.37 9.44 -24.61
C TYR A 101 32.34 10.63 -23.68
N LEU A 102 31.31 11.45 -23.80
CA LEU A 102 31.05 12.48 -22.81
C LEU A 102 30.21 11.88 -21.67
N VAL A 103 30.83 11.74 -20.52
CA VAL A 103 30.22 11.14 -19.32
C VAL A 103 30.35 12.12 -18.16
N TYR A 104 29.22 12.41 -17.53
CA TYR A 104 29.15 13.15 -16.27
C TYR A 104 29.21 12.18 -15.09
N ASN A 105 30.07 12.44 -14.13
CA ASN A 105 30.28 11.61 -12.95
C ASN A 105 29.99 12.42 -11.68
N HIS A 106 28.86 12.16 -11.05
CA HIS A 106 28.51 12.81 -9.80
C HIS A 106 28.64 11.81 -8.64
N PHE A 107 29.71 11.99 -7.84
CA PHE A 107 30.02 11.08 -6.72
C PHE A 107 30.05 9.59 -7.06
N GLY A 108 30.51 9.23 -8.24
CA GLY A 108 30.60 7.85 -8.70
C GLY A 108 29.37 7.35 -9.47
N PHE A 109 28.32 8.15 -9.60
CA PHE A 109 27.17 7.87 -10.46
C PHE A 109 27.45 8.46 -11.86
N LYS A 110 27.53 7.61 -12.88
CA LYS A 110 27.95 7.96 -14.22
C LYS A 110 26.78 8.08 -15.19
N THR A 111 26.58 9.28 -15.72
CA THR A 111 25.57 9.58 -16.74
C THR A 111 26.23 9.76 -18.10
N LEU A 112 25.84 8.94 -19.07
CA LEU A 112 26.27 9.09 -20.46
C LEU A 112 25.49 10.25 -21.11
N LEU A 113 26.20 11.34 -21.40
CA LEU A 113 25.61 12.51 -22.06
C LEU A 113 25.69 12.40 -23.58
N ASN A 114 26.76 11.77 -24.13
CA ASN A 114 26.98 11.80 -25.56
C ASN A 114 27.98 10.72 -26.01
N VAL A 115 27.60 9.88 -26.99
CA VAL A 115 28.51 8.89 -27.62
C VAL A 115 29.18 9.44 -28.87
N PHE A 116 28.86 10.66 -29.29
CA PHE A 116 29.18 11.27 -30.56
C PHE A 116 28.64 10.41 -31.75
N CYS A 117 28.86 10.78 -32.99
CA CYS A 117 28.33 10.03 -34.13
C CYS A 117 29.21 8.81 -34.44
N ARG A 118 29.02 7.71 -33.69
CA ARG A 118 29.73 6.45 -33.92
C ARG A 118 29.23 5.80 -35.22
N GLY A 119 30.16 5.39 -36.07
CA GLY A 119 29.87 4.70 -37.33
C GLY A 119 29.36 3.28 -37.11
N ALA A 120 28.79 2.69 -38.17
CA ALA A 120 28.16 1.37 -38.13
C ALA A 120 29.10 0.22 -37.69
N ASP A 121 30.40 0.32 -37.99
CA ASP A 121 31.39 -0.68 -37.63
C ASP A 121 32.01 -0.49 -36.25
N GLU A 122 31.71 0.61 -35.55
CA GLU A 122 32.24 0.88 -34.22
C GLU A 122 31.41 0.16 -33.15
N THR A 123 32.07 -0.31 -32.11
CA THR A 123 31.38 -0.84 -30.90
C THR A 123 31.30 0.22 -29.84
N ILE A 124 30.13 0.41 -29.26
CA ILE A 124 29.91 1.29 -28.09
C ILE A 124 29.94 0.43 -26.83
N ASP A 125 30.92 0.68 -25.99
CA ASP A 125 31.04 0.03 -24.69
C ASP A 125 30.50 0.98 -23.61
N LEU A 126 29.38 0.62 -23.00
CA LEU A 126 28.76 1.39 -21.94
C LEU A 126 29.46 1.17 -20.59
N GLY A 127 30.34 0.13 -20.50
CA GLY A 127 31.14 -0.09 -19.28
C GLY A 127 30.30 -0.06 -18.00
N ASP A 128 30.67 0.83 -17.10
CA ASP A 128 30.05 1.09 -15.79
C ASP A 128 29.12 2.32 -15.78
N ILE A 129 28.47 2.62 -16.92
CA ILE A 129 27.46 3.68 -17.02
C ILE A 129 26.23 3.30 -16.22
N ASP A 130 25.76 4.21 -15.36
CA ASP A 130 24.55 4.05 -14.54
C ASP A 130 23.31 4.61 -15.21
N SER A 131 23.45 5.67 -16.06
CA SER A 131 22.31 6.30 -16.75
C SER A 131 22.67 6.86 -18.12
N ILE A 132 21.66 7.05 -18.97
CA ILE A 132 21.77 7.58 -20.33
C ILE A 132 20.86 8.79 -20.47
N ASP A 133 21.42 9.92 -20.83
CA ASP A 133 20.73 11.19 -20.97
C ASP A 133 20.00 11.33 -22.32
N ASN A 134 19.16 12.34 -22.44
CA ASN A 134 18.45 12.68 -23.66
C ASN A 134 19.44 12.91 -24.81
N PHE A 135 19.08 12.37 -25.99
CA PHE A 135 19.85 12.52 -27.23
C PHE A 135 21.27 11.94 -27.19
N ALA A 136 21.64 11.19 -26.17
CA ALA A 136 22.99 10.64 -26.00
C ALA A 136 23.47 9.82 -27.22
N PHE A 137 22.55 9.21 -27.98
CA PHE A 137 22.82 8.43 -29.20
C PHE A 137 22.40 9.13 -30.51
N LYS A 138 21.98 10.39 -30.49
CA LYS A 138 21.52 11.08 -31.69
C LYS A 138 22.60 11.10 -32.78
N GLY A 139 22.25 10.68 -34.01
CA GLY A 139 23.16 10.58 -35.13
C GLY A 139 24.18 9.43 -35.06
N CYS A 140 24.02 8.54 -34.06
CA CYS A 140 24.84 7.32 -33.97
C CYS A 140 24.34 6.26 -34.95
N GLU A 141 25.27 5.72 -35.78
CA GLU A 141 24.98 4.66 -36.75
C GLU A 141 25.29 3.26 -36.23
N SER A 142 26.00 3.14 -35.11
CA SER A 142 26.34 1.84 -34.52
C SER A 142 25.13 1.14 -33.94
N LEU A 143 25.04 -0.17 -34.20
CA LEU A 143 24.12 -1.10 -33.55
C LEU A 143 24.83 -2.00 -32.52
N ASN A 144 26.17 -1.93 -32.44
CA ASN A 144 26.98 -2.80 -31.59
C ASN A 144 27.16 -2.16 -30.21
N ILE A 145 26.30 -2.55 -29.27
CA ILE A 145 26.37 -2.09 -27.88
C ILE A 145 26.82 -3.24 -26.97
N ILE A 146 27.83 -3.00 -26.15
CA ILE A 146 28.28 -3.90 -25.08
C ILE A 146 28.34 -3.17 -23.74
N GLY A 147 28.46 -3.91 -22.65
CA GLY A 147 28.47 -3.31 -21.30
C GLY A 147 27.09 -2.80 -20.87
N GLY A 148 27.08 -1.87 -19.94
CA GLY A 148 25.87 -1.22 -19.40
C GLY A 148 25.12 -2.07 -18.38
N GLU A 149 25.76 -3.07 -17.76
CA GLU A 149 25.16 -3.92 -16.75
C GLU A 149 24.78 -3.15 -15.48
N ASP A 150 25.35 -1.96 -15.28
CA ASP A 150 25.04 -1.07 -14.15
C ASP A 150 23.80 -0.23 -14.39
N ILE A 151 23.29 -0.14 -15.61
CA ILE A 151 21.98 0.44 -15.93
C ILE A 151 20.91 -0.54 -15.43
N LYS A 152 20.37 -0.28 -14.24
CA LYS A 152 19.48 -1.22 -13.52
C LYS A 152 18.03 -0.78 -13.48
N ASP A 153 17.77 0.47 -13.81
CA ASP A 153 16.46 1.10 -13.67
C ASP A 153 16.07 1.80 -14.99
N TRP A 154 14.79 1.82 -15.27
CA TRP A 154 14.20 2.56 -16.40
C TRP A 154 14.36 4.09 -16.24
N GLN A 155 14.44 4.60 -15.00
CA GLN A 155 14.74 6.02 -14.74
C GLN A 155 16.15 6.41 -15.16
N ALA A 156 16.99 5.40 -15.39
CA ALA A 156 18.35 5.60 -15.85
C ALA A 156 18.45 5.85 -17.38
N ILE A 157 17.34 5.78 -18.15
CA ILE A 157 17.32 6.01 -19.58
C ILE A 157 16.28 7.08 -19.90
N GLU A 158 16.74 8.27 -20.27
CA GLU A 158 15.87 9.39 -20.58
C GLU A 158 15.04 9.15 -21.86
N GLN A 159 13.93 9.90 -21.99
CA GLN A 159 12.90 9.65 -22.97
C GLN A 159 13.43 9.64 -24.42
N ASP A 160 14.28 10.58 -24.78
CA ASP A 160 14.80 10.77 -26.14
C ASP A 160 16.25 10.27 -26.31
N ALA A 161 16.73 9.42 -25.39
CA ALA A 161 18.11 8.94 -25.37
C ALA A 161 18.58 8.37 -26.72
N PHE A 162 17.72 7.62 -27.40
CA PHE A 162 17.99 6.95 -28.68
C PHE A 162 17.38 7.65 -29.90
N SER A 163 16.79 8.82 -29.74
CA SER A 163 16.14 9.57 -30.83
C SER A 163 17.12 9.84 -31.98
N GLU A 164 16.65 9.68 -33.23
CA GLU A 164 17.44 9.88 -34.45
C GLU A 164 18.75 9.06 -34.52
N SER A 165 18.75 7.87 -33.92
CA SER A 165 19.89 6.90 -34.01
C SER A 165 19.54 5.71 -34.88
N ALA A 166 20.56 4.93 -35.31
CA ALA A 166 20.36 3.65 -35.95
C ALA A 166 19.65 2.64 -35.06
N LEU A 167 19.89 2.71 -33.75
CA LEU A 167 19.21 1.87 -32.75
C LEU A 167 17.69 2.08 -32.76
N LYS A 168 17.20 3.34 -32.90
CA LYS A 168 15.78 3.65 -33.02
C LYS A 168 15.24 3.36 -34.41
N SER A 169 16.09 3.45 -35.46
CA SER A 169 15.71 3.27 -36.86
C SER A 169 15.81 1.82 -37.36
N GLN A 170 16.45 0.91 -36.60
CA GLN A 170 16.55 -0.51 -36.96
C GLN A 170 15.17 -1.16 -37.11
N PRO A 171 15.04 -2.22 -37.94
CA PRO A 171 13.81 -2.97 -38.06
C PRO A 171 13.43 -3.66 -36.75
N PHE A 172 12.15 -3.83 -36.50
CA PHE A 172 11.69 -4.65 -35.38
C PHE A 172 12.06 -6.12 -35.61
N GLN A 173 12.55 -6.76 -34.56
CA GLN A 173 12.74 -8.20 -34.48
C GLN A 173 11.84 -8.75 -33.38
N ASN A 174 10.88 -9.60 -33.75
CA ASN A 174 9.84 -10.11 -32.83
C ASN A 174 9.09 -8.99 -32.09
N GLY A 175 8.87 -7.87 -32.79
CA GLY A 175 8.13 -6.73 -32.21
C GLY A 175 8.96 -5.81 -31.31
N ILE A 176 10.27 -6.00 -31.21
CA ILE A 176 11.15 -5.16 -30.38
C ILE A 176 12.36 -4.63 -31.16
N LYS A 177 12.92 -3.50 -30.71
CA LYS A 177 14.24 -3.01 -31.05
C LYS A 177 15.14 -3.10 -29.82
N LYS A 178 16.33 -3.65 -29.97
CA LYS A 178 17.19 -3.96 -28.82
C LYS A 178 18.60 -3.39 -29.02
N ALA A 179 19.20 -2.91 -27.93
CA ALA A 179 20.60 -2.50 -27.83
C ALA A 179 21.23 -3.21 -26.61
N GLY A 180 21.98 -4.29 -26.85
CA GLY A 180 22.45 -5.14 -25.76
C GLY A 180 21.25 -5.73 -24.96
N HIS A 181 21.17 -5.45 -23.67
CA HIS A 181 20.05 -5.83 -22.79
C HIS A 181 18.95 -4.76 -22.66
N ILE A 182 19.11 -3.62 -23.36
CA ILE A 182 18.17 -2.50 -23.34
C ILE A 182 17.14 -2.70 -24.47
N ILE A 183 15.86 -2.65 -24.14
CA ILE A 183 14.77 -2.53 -25.12
C ILE A 183 14.60 -1.05 -25.44
N VAL A 184 14.94 -0.69 -26.67
CA VAL A 184 14.94 0.70 -27.18
C VAL A 184 13.56 1.13 -27.65
N ASP A 185 12.80 0.19 -28.26
CA ASP A 185 11.48 0.46 -28.81
C ASP A 185 10.67 -0.81 -28.99
N ILE A 186 9.34 -0.69 -29.09
CA ILE A 186 8.41 -1.78 -29.36
C ILE A 186 7.49 -1.46 -30.53
N ASP A 187 7.04 -2.49 -31.23
CA ASP A 187 6.08 -2.35 -32.33
C ASP A 187 4.65 -2.19 -31.81
N TYR A 188 4.17 -0.95 -31.74
CA TYR A 188 2.81 -0.64 -31.30
C TYR A 188 1.69 -1.10 -32.24
N THR A 189 2.04 -1.67 -33.41
CA THR A 189 1.07 -2.26 -34.34
C THR A 189 0.91 -3.77 -34.10
N ALA A 190 1.81 -4.37 -33.34
CA ALA A 190 1.74 -5.76 -32.98
C ALA A 190 0.68 -6.01 -31.88
N ASP A 191 -0.11 -7.06 -32.04
CA ASP A 191 -1.06 -7.48 -31.01
C ASP A 191 -0.36 -8.09 -29.78
N GLU A 192 0.83 -8.62 -29.98
CA GLU A 192 1.61 -9.35 -28.98
C GLU A 192 3.09 -8.95 -29.07
N ILE A 193 3.71 -8.72 -27.93
CA ILE A 193 5.16 -8.50 -27.80
C ILE A 193 5.72 -9.60 -26.91
N ASP A 194 6.76 -10.25 -27.41
CA ASP A 194 7.53 -11.27 -26.68
C ASP A 194 8.91 -10.70 -26.29
N ILE A 195 9.12 -10.49 -24.99
CA ILE A 195 10.39 -10.01 -24.46
C ILE A 195 11.35 -11.20 -24.34
N PRO A 196 12.46 -11.22 -25.07
CA PRO A 196 13.36 -12.37 -25.11
C PRO A 196 13.95 -12.69 -23.72
N ASP A 197 14.09 -13.99 -23.42
CA ASP A 197 14.79 -14.45 -22.22
C ASP A 197 16.31 -14.27 -22.37
N ASP A 198 16.86 -13.26 -21.72
CA ASP A 198 18.30 -13.13 -21.55
C ASP A 198 18.68 -13.65 -20.15
N ARG A 199 19.07 -14.92 -20.09
CA ARG A 199 19.36 -15.62 -18.82
C ARG A 199 20.51 -15.02 -18.03
N LEU A 200 21.31 -14.16 -18.64
CA LEU A 200 22.52 -13.61 -18.04
C LEU A 200 22.39 -12.15 -17.63
N LYS A 201 21.44 -11.42 -18.22
CA LYS A 201 21.34 -9.98 -18.04
C LYS A 201 19.91 -9.53 -17.72
N LYS A 202 19.80 -8.58 -16.82
CA LYS A 202 18.55 -7.91 -16.51
C LYS A 202 18.14 -7.04 -17.70
N ILE A 203 16.93 -7.24 -18.23
CA ILE A 203 16.39 -6.41 -19.31
C ILE A 203 15.94 -5.06 -18.73
N VAL A 204 16.30 -3.98 -19.39
CA VAL A 204 15.89 -2.61 -19.05
C VAL A 204 15.13 -2.01 -20.22
N PHE A 205 14.12 -1.19 -19.95
CA PHE A 205 13.31 -0.56 -20.96
C PHE A 205 13.62 0.94 -21.05
N SER A 206 13.68 1.47 -22.28
CA SER A 206 13.69 2.92 -22.49
C SER A 206 12.42 3.55 -21.94
N SER A 207 12.51 4.75 -21.36
CA SER A 207 11.39 5.41 -20.70
C SER A 207 10.26 5.87 -21.64
N ASP A 208 10.49 5.93 -22.96
CA ASP A 208 9.46 6.22 -23.96
C ASP A 208 8.57 5.02 -24.33
N ILE A 209 8.89 3.81 -23.83
CA ILE A 209 8.07 2.63 -24.06
C ILE A 209 6.76 2.70 -23.28
N ASN A 210 5.64 2.42 -23.98
CA ASN A 210 4.31 2.44 -23.41
C ASN A 210 3.53 1.15 -23.74
N PHE A 211 3.47 0.23 -22.79
CA PHE A 211 2.79 -1.05 -22.95
C PHE A 211 1.26 -0.96 -22.95
N THR A 212 0.66 0.17 -22.59
CA THR A 212 -0.82 0.32 -22.64
C THR A 212 -1.38 0.25 -24.05
N LYS A 213 -0.53 0.40 -25.07
CA LYS A 213 -0.92 0.38 -26.49
C LYS A 213 -0.90 -1.03 -27.10
N ILE A 214 -0.36 -2.04 -26.41
CA ILE A 214 -0.34 -3.43 -26.86
C ILE A 214 -1.37 -4.27 -26.10
N LYS A 215 -1.87 -5.34 -26.74
CA LYS A 215 -2.88 -6.21 -26.11
C LYS A 215 -2.26 -7.22 -25.17
N LYS A 216 -1.08 -7.76 -25.54
CA LYS A 216 -0.46 -8.89 -24.84
C LYS A 216 1.05 -8.72 -24.76
N LEU A 217 1.60 -8.92 -23.58
CA LEU A 217 3.03 -8.96 -23.31
C LEU A 217 3.41 -10.34 -22.78
N ILE A 218 4.40 -10.95 -23.39
CA ILE A 218 5.00 -12.21 -22.94
C ILE A 218 6.34 -11.89 -22.30
N ILE A 219 6.54 -12.39 -21.11
CA ILE A 219 7.79 -12.35 -20.36
C ILE A 219 8.19 -13.77 -19.99
N HIS A 220 9.51 -14.00 -19.86
CA HIS A 220 10.04 -15.33 -19.55
C HIS A 220 10.58 -15.45 -18.12
N ARG A 221 10.68 -14.32 -17.41
CA ARG A 221 11.18 -14.25 -16.04
C ARG A 221 10.32 -13.39 -15.15
N PRO A 222 10.09 -13.79 -13.90
CA PRO A 222 9.36 -13.01 -12.93
C PRO A 222 9.97 -11.61 -12.70
N GLU A 223 11.30 -11.53 -12.70
CA GLU A 223 12.04 -10.29 -12.43
C GLU A 223 11.80 -9.23 -13.50
N THR A 224 11.46 -9.63 -14.73
CA THR A 224 11.14 -8.69 -15.82
C THR A 224 9.95 -7.80 -15.48
N VAL A 225 9.01 -8.26 -14.66
CA VAL A 225 7.86 -7.47 -14.23
C VAL A 225 8.28 -6.25 -13.41
N GLU A 226 9.32 -6.37 -12.60
CA GLU A 226 9.83 -5.28 -11.78
C GLU A 226 10.48 -4.18 -12.63
N GLN A 227 10.91 -4.51 -13.86
CA GLN A 227 11.51 -3.58 -14.80
C GLN A 227 10.45 -2.79 -15.57
N ILE A 228 9.25 -3.36 -15.72
CA ILE A 228 8.10 -2.69 -16.32
C ILE A 228 7.55 -1.75 -15.27
N ASN A 229 7.75 -0.46 -15.47
CA ASN A 229 7.36 0.54 -14.49
C ASN A 229 6.00 1.16 -14.78
N TYR A 230 5.55 1.99 -13.82
CA TYR A 230 4.27 2.69 -13.93
C TYR A 230 4.16 3.68 -15.10
N GLN A 231 5.28 4.22 -15.59
CA GLN A 231 5.28 5.17 -16.71
C GLN A 231 5.15 4.46 -18.04
N CYS A 232 5.76 3.28 -18.18
CA CYS A 232 5.57 2.43 -19.36
C CYS A 232 4.14 1.90 -19.48
N GLY A 233 3.36 1.94 -18.38
CA GLY A 233 2.04 1.34 -18.33
C GLY A 233 2.08 -0.17 -18.52
N PHE A 234 0.93 -0.80 -18.62
CA PHE A 234 0.82 -2.26 -18.73
C PHE A 234 -0.20 -2.66 -19.78
N PRO A 235 0.01 -3.80 -20.47
CA PRO A 235 -0.95 -4.34 -21.43
C PRO A 235 -2.20 -4.88 -20.71
N ASP A 236 -3.25 -5.15 -21.47
CA ASP A 236 -4.43 -5.82 -20.94
C ASP A 236 -4.11 -7.26 -20.47
N THR A 237 -3.14 -7.93 -21.10
CA THR A 237 -2.76 -9.32 -20.81
C THR A 237 -1.25 -9.44 -20.62
N LEU A 238 -0.84 -10.03 -19.50
CA LEU A 238 0.54 -10.44 -19.23
C LEU A 238 0.63 -11.96 -19.21
N VAL A 239 1.57 -12.52 -19.94
CA VAL A 239 1.86 -13.96 -19.96
C VAL A 239 3.27 -14.19 -19.42
N LEU A 240 3.37 -14.99 -18.38
CA LEU A 240 4.65 -15.54 -17.92
C LEU A 240 4.86 -16.89 -18.61
N ASN A 241 5.74 -16.92 -19.60
CA ASN A 241 6.07 -18.12 -20.39
C ASN A 241 7.51 -18.55 -20.08
N THR A 242 7.69 -19.61 -19.32
CA THR A 242 9.00 -20.03 -18.85
C THR A 242 9.16 -21.54 -18.80
N ASP A 243 10.34 -22.02 -19.20
CA ASP A 243 10.78 -23.41 -19.04
C ASP A 243 11.61 -23.62 -17.77
N LEU A 244 11.85 -22.56 -17.01
CA LEU A 244 12.59 -22.61 -15.75
C LEU A 244 11.78 -23.29 -14.66
N LEU A 245 12.47 -24.01 -13.79
CA LEU A 245 11.91 -24.45 -12.52
C LEU A 245 11.61 -23.23 -11.66
N MET A 246 10.34 -22.95 -11.45
CA MET A 246 9.89 -21.80 -10.68
C MET A 246 9.29 -22.22 -9.36
N HIS A 247 9.50 -21.39 -8.35
CA HIS A 247 8.78 -21.53 -7.10
C HIS A 247 7.38 -20.91 -7.19
N GLU A 248 6.43 -21.48 -6.48
CA GLU A 248 5.07 -20.94 -6.39
C GLU A 248 5.03 -19.46 -5.96
N GLN A 249 6.04 -19.03 -5.15
CA GLN A 249 6.17 -17.66 -4.68
C GLN A 249 6.47 -16.67 -5.82
N ASP A 250 7.20 -17.10 -6.85
CA ASP A 250 7.55 -16.24 -7.99
C ASP A 250 6.31 -15.97 -8.84
N VAL A 251 5.52 -17.01 -9.13
CA VAL A 251 4.25 -16.87 -9.86
C VAL A 251 3.25 -16.04 -9.07
N ALA A 252 3.12 -16.30 -7.77
CA ALA A 252 2.24 -15.52 -6.89
C ALA A 252 2.71 -14.06 -6.78
N GLY A 253 4.02 -13.82 -6.77
CA GLY A 253 4.60 -12.47 -6.75
C GLY A 253 4.24 -11.68 -8.02
N VAL A 254 4.42 -12.28 -9.20
CA VAL A 254 4.04 -11.66 -10.48
C VAL A 254 2.54 -11.37 -10.53
N ALA A 255 1.71 -12.33 -10.15
CA ALA A 255 0.26 -12.14 -10.12
C ALA A 255 -0.16 -11.03 -9.13
N HIS A 256 0.44 -11.01 -7.95
CA HIS A 256 0.20 -9.95 -6.96
C HIS A 256 0.62 -8.57 -7.48
N PHE A 257 1.75 -8.47 -8.16
CA PHE A 257 2.19 -7.24 -8.83
C PHE A 257 1.14 -6.79 -9.86
N CYS A 258 0.70 -7.69 -10.73
CA CYS A 258 -0.33 -7.42 -11.75
C CYS A 258 -1.63 -6.87 -11.14
N THR A 259 -2.03 -7.39 -10.00
CA THR A 259 -3.31 -7.01 -9.36
C THR A 259 -3.17 -5.77 -8.47
N SER A 260 -2.03 -5.56 -7.83
CA SER A 260 -1.86 -4.49 -6.83
C SER A 260 -1.46 -3.15 -7.42
N LYS A 261 -0.75 -3.15 -8.54
CA LYS A 261 -0.08 -1.95 -9.04
C LYS A 261 -0.46 -1.55 -10.46
N THR A 262 -0.95 -2.47 -11.27
CA THR A 262 -0.98 -2.28 -12.72
C THR A 262 -2.34 -2.46 -13.38
N TYR A 263 -3.30 -3.02 -12.66
CA TYR A 263 -4.65 -3.31 -13.20
C TYR A 263 -4.65 -4.18 -14.47
N ILE A 264 -3.65 -5.06 -14.62
CA ILE A 264 -3.62 -6.04 -15.72
C ILE A 264 -4.85 -6.94 -15.60
N LYS A 265 -5.70 -6.95 -16.63
CA LYS A 265 -6.98 -7.69 -16.59
C LYS A 265 -6.79 -9.20 -16.59
N ASN A 266 -5.83 -9.67 -17.40
CA ASN A 266 -5.58 -11.10 -17.58
C ASN A 266 -4.10 -11.41 -17.29
N PHE A 267 -3.90 -12.39 -16.44
CA PHE A 267 -2.59 -12.96 -16.15
C PHE A 267 -2.60 -14.45 -16.48
N SER A 268 -1.61 -14.92 -17.20
CA SER A 268 -1.49 -16.30 -17.64
C SER A 268 -0.09 -16.85 -17.36
N VAL A 269 0.00 -18.14 -17.06
CA VAL A 269 1.27 -18.83 -16.80
C VAL A 269 1.40 -20.04 -17.71
N LEU A 270 2.42 -20.04 -18.55
CA LEU A 270 2.81 -21.16 -19.38
C LEU A 270 4.13 -21.73 -18.83
N SER A 271 4.07 -22.87 -18.16
CA SER A 271 5.22 -23.49 -17.49
C SER A 271 4.97 -24.99 -17.33
N PRO A 272 6.02 -25.83 -17.34
CA PRO A 272 5.88 -27.26 -17.08
C PRO A 272 5.41 -27.59 -15.65
N GLU A 273 5.55 -26.68 -14.71
CA GLU A 273 5.20 -26.90 -13.30
C GLU A 273 3.81 -26.37 -12.90
N PHE A 274 3.23 -25.54 -13.77
CA PHE A 274 1.93 -24.94 -13.53
C PHE A 274 0.98 -25.22 -14.69
N LYS A 275 -0.29 -25.34 -14.38
CA LYS A 275 -1.36 -25.39 -15.37
C LYS A 275 -2.34 -24.25 -15.13
N GLU A 276 -2.85 -23.71 -16.21
CA GLU A 276 -3.90 -22.73 -16.19
C GLU A 276 -5.24 -23.35 -16.57
N ILE A 277 -6.26 -23.01 -15.82
CA ILE A 277 -7.64 -23.36 -16.12
C ILE A 277 -8.47 -22.10 -15.92
N ASP A 278 -9.06 -21.61 -17.00
CA ASP A 278 -9.97 -20.47 -17.00
C ASP A 278 -9.38 -19.23 -16.26
N GLY A 279 -8.16 -18.82 -16.62
CA GLY A 279 -7.47 -17.64 -16.05
C GLY A 279 -7.02 -17.80 -14.60
N ILE A 280 -6.94 -19.03 -14.11
CA ILE A 280 -6.47 -19.36 -12.76
C ILE A 280 -5.32 -20.35 -12.87
N ALA A 281 -4.18 -19.99 -12.30
CA ALA A 281 -2.97 -20.82 -12.27
C ALA A 281 -3.03 -21.79 -11.08
N TYR A 282 -2.72 -23.04 -11.36
CA TYR A 282 -2.60 -24.12 -10.37
C TYR A 282 -1.25 -24.79 -10.48
N THR A 283 -0.77 -25.39 -9.41
CA THR A 283 0.34 -26.37 -9.52
C THR A 283 -0.05 -27.48 -10.48
N MET A 284 0.94 -28.10 -11.18
CA MET A 284 0.69 -29.14 -12.20
C MET A 284 -0.18 -30.28 -11.66
N ASN A 285 0.01 -30.68 -10.39
CA ASN A 285 -0.81 -31.72 -9.75
C ASN A 285 -2.23 -31.23 -9.38
N GLY A 286 -2.54 -29.95 -9.59
CA GLY A 286 -3.85 -29.34 -9.30
C GLY A 286 -4.19 -29.18 -7.83
N LYS A 287 -3.27 -29.48 -6.92
CA LYS A 287 -3.55 -29.44 -5.47
C LYS A 287 -3.51 -28.03 -4.87
N LYS A 288 -2.84 -27.10 -5.51
CA LYS A 288 -2.75 -25.73 -5.01
C LYS A 288 -3.14 -24.73 -6.09
N LEU A 289 -4.03 -23.80 -5.74
CA LEU A 289 -4.35 -22.62 -6.54
C LEU A 289 -3.30 -21.57 -6.22
N VAL A 290 -2.58 -21.09 -7.24
CA VAL A 290 -1.42 -20.20 -7.07
C VAL A 290 -1.76 -18.76 -7.38
N ALA A 291 -2.53 -18.50 -8.44
CA ALA A 291 -2.85 -17.14 -8.86
C ALA A 291 -4.16 -17.07 -9.64
N CYS A 292 -4.91 -15.99 -9.46
CA CYS A 292 -6.13 -15.68 -10.22
C CYS A 292 -5.96 -14.35 -10.96
N SER A 293 -6.43 -14.29 -12.22
CA SER A 293 -6.45 -13.04 -12.99
C SER A 293 -7.54 -12.08 -12.48
N MET A 294 -7.33 -10.76 -12.65
CA MET A 294 -8.25 -9.73 -12.15
C MET A 294 -9.64 -9.74 -12.80
N GLY A 295 -9.74 -10.22 -14.05
CA GLY A 295 -10.97 -10.17 -14.83
C GLY A 295 -12.10 -11.09 -14.35
N LYS A 296 -11.87 -11.90 -13.32
CA LYS A 296 -12.87 -12.85 -12.79
C LYS A 296 -13.76 -12.20 -11.74
N GLU A 297 -15.07 -12.19 -11.97
CA GLU A 297 -16.05 -11.73 -10.98
C GLU A 297 -16.60 -12.88 -10.11
N HIS A 298 -16.75 -14.06 -10.69
CA HIS A 298 -17.30 -15.24 -10.01
C HIS A 298 -16.37 -16.43 -10.23
N VAL A 299 -15.92 -17.03 -9.15
CA VAL A 299 -14.98 -18.16 -9.19
C VAL A 299 -15.56 -19.36 -8.45
N ILE A 300 -15.55 -20.51 -9.13
CA ILE A 300 -15.79 -21.81 -8.53
C ILE A 300 -14.46 -22.56 -8.57
N ILE A 301 -13.87 -22.77 -7.40
CA ILE A 301 -12.59 -23.49 -7.29
C ILE A 301 -12.89 -24.99 -7.54
N PRO A 302 -12.14 -25.65 -8.45
CA PRO A 302 -12.35 -27.05 -8.76
C PRO A 302 -12.13 -27.98 -7.56
N ASP A 303 -12.88 -29.07 -7.52
CA ASP A 303 -12.62 -30.13 -6.56
C ASP A 303 -11.22 -30.75 -6.76
N GLY A 304 -10.60 -31.21 -5.66
CA GLY A 304 -9.23 -31.71 -5.64
C GLY A 304 -8.19 -30.67 -5.22
N VAL A 305 -8.48 -29.36 -5.30
CA VAL A 305 -7.62 -28.30 -4.72
C VAL A 305 -7.60 -28.46 -3.21
N LYS A 306 -6.40 -28.48 -2.62
CA LYS A 306 -6.18 -28.61 -1.17
C LYS A 306 -5.87 -27.28 -0.50
N THR A 307 -5.14 -26.40 -1.21
CA THR A 307 -4.65 -25.13 -0.68
C THR A 307 -4.96 -23.98 -1.64
N ILE A 308 -5.50 -22.88 -1.11
CA ILE A 308 -5.52 -21.60 -1.81
C ILE A 308 -4.26 -20.86 -1.41
N GLY A 309 -3.38 -20.62 -2.38
CA GLY A 309 -2.01 -20.13 -2.17
C GLY A 309 -1.92 -18.70 -1.64
N LYS A 310 -0.74 -18.33 -1.21
CA LYS A 310 -0.41 -16.97 -0.75
C LYS A 310 -0.63 -15.97 -1.88
N TYR A 311 -1.36 -14.87 -1.60
CA TYR A 311 -1.74 -13.82 -2.54
C TYR A 311 -2.61 -14.27 -3.73
N ALA A 312 -3.11 -15.49 -3.77
CA ALA A 312 -3.73 -16.09 -4.95
C ALA A 312 -4.86 -15.27 -5.60
N PHE A 313 -5.63 -14.54 -4.81
CA PHE A 313 -6.68 -13.60 -5.25
C PHE A 313 -6.45 -12.17 -4.78
N ALA A 314 -5.25 -11.85 -4.24
CA ALA A 314 -5.02 -10.54 -3.67
C ALA A 314 -5.32 -9.41 -4.68
N ASN A 315 -6.08 -8.39 -4.25
CA ASN A 315 -6.57 -7.27 -5.07
C ASN A 315 -7.44 -7.64 -6.27
N CYS A 316 -7.86 -8.91 -6.44
CA CYS A 316 -8.76 -9.31 -7.52
C CYS A 316 -10.15 -8.69 -7.39
N HIS A 317 -10.81 -8.46 -8.53
CA HIS A 317 -12.16 -7.89 -8.59
C HIS A 317 -13.27 -8.91 -8.35
N VAL A 318 -12.94 -10.09 -7.82
CA VAL A 318 -13.87 -11.17 -7.56
C VAL A 318 -14.99 -10.73 -6.61
N LYS A 319 -16.24 -11.02 -7.00
CA LYS A 319 -17.46 -10.75 -6.23
C LYS A 319 -17.89 -11.95 -5.40
N SER A 320 -17.72 -13.15 -5.94
CA SER A 320 -18.08 -14.38 -5.23
C SER A 320 -17.08 -15.50 -5.48
N VAL A 321 -16.82 -16.28 -4.43
CA VAL A 321 -15.97 -17.48 -4.50
C VAL A 321 -16.65 -18.65 -3.83
N ILE A 322 -16.68 -19.79 -4.52
CA ILE A 322 -17.10 -21.08 -3.98
C ILE A 322 -15.87 -21.95 -3.78
N ILE A 323 -15.60 -22.29 -2.54
CA ILE A 323 -14.48 -23.12 -2.11
C ILE A 323 -14.98 -24.55 -1.91
N PRO A 324 -14.41 -25.56 -2.59
CA PRO A 324 -14.88 -26.94 -2.49
C PRO A 324 -14.49 -27.60 -1.16
N ASP A 325 -15.15 -28.70 -0.83
CA ASP A 325 -14.86 -29.50 0.38
C ASP A 325 -13.43 -30.10 0.39
N SER A 326 -12.75 -30.13 -0.75
CA SER A 326 -11.37 -30.61 -0.85
C SER A 326 -10.34 -29.66 -0.25
N VAL A 327 -10.65 -28.36 -0.13
CA VAL A 327 -9.73 -27.34 0.42
C VAL A 327 -9.67 -27.46 1.93
N THR A 328 -8.43 -27.51 2.45
CA THR A 328 -8.15 -27.55 3.89
C THR A 328 -7.47 -26.30 4.40
N GLU A 329 -6.80 -25.54 3.50
CA GLU A 329 -6.00 -24.37 3.87
C GLU A 329 -6.26 -23.18 2.94
N ILE A 330 -6.46 -22.01 3.55
CA ILE A 330 -6.42 -20.70 2.89
C ILE A 330 -5.19 -19.98 3.42
N SER A 331 -4.19 -19.80 2.56
CA SER A 331 -2.88 -19.27 2.96
C SER A 331 -2.89 -17.76 3.23
N GLU A 332 -1.75 -17.22 3.67
CA GLU A 332 -1.54 -15.80 3.96
C GLU A 332 -1.96 -14.92 2.78
N SER A 333 -2.72 -13.86 3.07
CA SER A 333 -3.14 -12.82 2.12
C SER A 333 -3.89 -13.35 0.87
N ALA A 334 -4.41 -14.57 0.89
CA ALA A 334 -5.01 -15.21 -0.27
C ALA A 334 -6.10 -14.38 -0.97
N PHE A 335 -6.94 -13.66 -0.24
CA PHE A 335 -7.98 -12.75 -0.73
C PHE A 335 -7.79 -11.32 -0.24
N SER A 336 -6.58 -10.95 0.17
CA SER A 336 -6.32 -9.61 0.71
C SER A 336 -6.73 -8.52 -0.30
N SER A 337 -7.41 -7.47 0.19
CA SER A 337 -7.83 -6.31 -0.61
C SER A 337 -8.79 -6.63 -1.79
N CYS A 338 -9.49 -7.77 -1.75
CA CYS A 338 -10.60 -8.04 -2.67
C CYS A 338 -11.79 -7.15 -2.30
N SER A 339 -11.73 -5.87 -2.67
CA SER A 339 -12.73 -4.87 -2.26
C SER A 339 -14.14 -5.16 -2.78
N ASN A 340 -14.26 -5.90 -3.90
CA ASN A 340 -15.54 -6.27 -4.50
C ASN A 340 -16.12 -7.57 -3.95
N LEU A 341 -15.37 -8.31 -3.11
CA LEU A 341 -15.80 -9.61 -2.59
C LEU A 341 -17.00 -9.45 -1.64
N GLU A 342 -18.13 -9.99 -2.04
CA GLU A 342 -19.40 -9.93 -1.30
C GLU A 342 -19.73 -11.26 -0.65
N THR A 343 -19.37 -12.38 -1.31
CA THR A 343 -19.77 -13.72 -0.89
C THR A 343 -18.60 -14.71 -0.97
N VAL A 344 -18.40 -15.45 0.11
CA VAL A 344 -17.52 -16.62 0.16
C VAL A 344 -18.31 -17.80 0.71
N ILE A 345 -18.37 -18.89 -0.05
CA ILE A 345 -18.93 -20.15 0.40
C ILE A 345 -17.76 -21.08 0.69
N PHE A 346 -17.57 -21.38 1.96
CA PHE A 346 -16.49 -22.26 2.43
C PHE A 346 -16.88 -23.74 2.28
N GLY A 347 -15.93 -24.56 1.81
CA GLY A 347 -16.01 -26.00 1.89
C GLY A 347 -15.96 -26.47 3.35
N LYS A 348 -16.54 -27.63 3.61
CA LYS A 348 -16.73 -28.18 4.99
C LYS A 348 -15.43 -28.55 5.70
N ASN A 349 -14.32 -28.72 4.96
CA ASN A 349 -13.07 -29.22 5.48
C ASN A 349 -11.96 -28.15 5.62
N VAL A 350 -12.29 -26.88 5.45
CA VAL A 350 -11.31 -25.79 5.65
C VAL A 350 -10.92 -25.74 7.13
N GLU A 351 -9.65 -26.01 7.45
CA GLU A 351 -9.13 -26.10 8.80
C GLU A 351 -8.39 -24.81 9.23
N SER A 352 -7.79 -24.10 8.28
CA SER A 352 -7.01 -22.91 8.58
C SER A 352 -7.26 -21.75 7.61
N ILE A 353 -7.33 -20.56 8.18
CA ILE A 353 -7.35 -19.28 7.47
C ILE A 353 -6.10 -18.52 7.89
N GLY A 354 -5.22 -18.22 6.93
CA GLY A 354 -3.91 -17.60 7.15
C GLY A 354 -3.95 -16.13 7.52
N ASP A 355 -2.79 -15.57 7.80
CA ASP A 355 -2.61 -14.16 8.14
C ASP A 355 -3.11 -13.26 6.99
N LYS A 356 -3.91 -12.23 7.31
CA LYS A 356 -4.48 -11.27 6.35
C LYS A 356 -5.30 -11.90 5.21
N ALA A 357 -5.71 -13.16 5.31
CA ALA A 357 -6.32 -13.91 4.21
C ALA A 357 -7.51 -13.18 3.55
N PHE A 358 -8.36 -12.52 4.31
CA PHE A 358 -9.46 -11.67 3.83
C PHE A 358 -9.32 -10.20 4.23
N GLY A 359 -8.10 -9.77 4.61
CA GLY A 359 -7.86 -8.40 5.03
C GLY A 359 -8.34 -7.38 3.98
N ALA A 360 -9.03 -6.31 4.43
CA ALA A 360 -9.57 -5.24 3.58
C ALA A 360 -10.63 -5.66 2.54
N CYS A 361 -11.31 -6.81 2.70
CA CYS A 361 -12.50 -7.17 1.92
C CYS A 361 -13.73 -6.40 2.43
N VAL A 362 -13.80 -5.12 2.15
CA VAL A 362 -14.75 -4.17 2.76
C VAL A 362 -16.23 -4.47 2.44
N ASN A 363 -16.49 -5.16 1.32
CA ASN A 363 -17.85 -5.52 0.90
C ASN A 363 -18.33 -6.87 1.42
N LEU A 364 -17.48 -7.69 2.03
CA LEU A 364 -17.84 -8.96 2.64
C LEU A 364 -18.58 -8.72 3.97
N LYS A 365 -19.92 -8.79 3.96
CA LYS A 365 -20.77 -8.39 5.10
C LYS A 365 -21.05 -9.53 6.07
N SER A 366 -20.94 -10.77 5.62
CA SER A 366 -21.17 -11.97 6.43
C SER A 366 -20.34 -13.13 5.92
N VAL A 367 -19.94 -14.00 6.81
CA VAL A 367 -19.29 -15.29 6.52
C VAL A 367 -19.87 -16.37 7.43
N ILE A 368 -20.00 -17.58 6.89
CA ILE A 368 -20.31 -18.78 7.66
C ILE A 368 -19.05 -19.63 7.65
N LEU A 369 -18.37 -19.68 8.78
CA LEU A 369 -17.17 -20.49 8.95
C LEU A 369 -17.57 -21.96 9.14
N PRO A 370 -16.88 -22.93 8.48
CA PRO A 370 -17.17 -24.35 8.66
C PRO A 370 -16.75 -24.85 10.05
N GLU A 371 -17.34 -25.94 10.50
CA GLU A 371 -17.04 -26.55 11.81
C GLU A 371 -15.63 -27.11 11.91
N SER A 372 -15.00 -27.35 10.77
CA SER A 372 -13.60 -27.83 10.67
C SER A 372 -12.56 -26.78 11.03
N ILE A 373 -12.90 -25.48 11.07
CA ILE A 373 -11.93 -24.41 11.35
C ILE A 373 -11.27 -24.62 12.72
N ARG A 374 -9.93 -24.65 12.71
CA ARG A 374 -9.07 -24.78 13.89
C ARG A 374 -8.30 -23.52 14.20
N SER A 375 -7.94 -22.75 13.15
CA SER A 375 -7.12 -21.55 13.32
C SER A 375 -7.53 -20.42 12.37
N ILE A 376 -7.52 -19.19 12.91
CA ILE A 376 -7.68 -17.94 12.19
C ILE A 376 -6.44 -17.10 12.47
N GLY A 377 -5.70 -16.72 11.41
CA GLY A 377 -4.43 -16.02 11.46
C GLY A 377 -4.53 -14.55 11.87
N ASN A 378 -3.36 -13.90 11.98
CA ASN A 378 -3.27 -12.48 12.32
C ASN A 378 -3.92 -11.62 11.23
N TYR A 379 -4.77 -10.67 11.63
CA TYR A 379 -5.44 -9.75 10.71
C TYR A 379 -6.28 -10.44 9.62
N ALA A 380 -6.67 -11.70 9.80
CA ALA A 380 -7.33 -12.51 8.77
C ALA A 380 -8.60 -11.85 8.19
N PHE A 381 -9.40 -11.17 9.02
CA PHE A 381 -10.58 -10.40 8.64
C PHE A 381 -10.45 -8.92 9.03
N PHE A 382 -9.24 -8.37 9.01
CA PHE A 382 -8.98 -6.97 9.32
C PHE A 382 -9.64 -6.05 8.28
N ARG A 383 -10.36 -5.01 8.73
CA ARG A 383 -11.08 -4.06 7.87
C ARG A 383 -12.12 -4.70 6.95
N VAL A 384 -12.69 -5.81 7.35
CA VAL A 384 -13.76 -6.48 6.62
C VAL A 384 -15.12 -5.93 7.08
N GLY A 385 -16.06 -5.79 6.15
CA GLY A 385 -17.39 -5.24 6.42
C GLY A 385 -18.31 -6.11 7.30
N LEU A 386 -17.77 -7.12 7.99
CA LEU A 386 -18.52 -8.09 8.80
C LEU A 386 -19.34 -7.43 9.91
N LYS A 387 -20.63 -7.70 9.95
CA LYS A 387 -21.55 -7.27 11.01
C LYS A 387 -21.75 -8.34 12.09
N SER A 388 -21.53 -9.60 11.73
CA SER A 388 -21.59 -10.75 12.63
C SER A 388 -20.68 -11.85 12.14
N VAL A 389 -20.22 -12.69 13.04
CA VAL A 389 -19.52 -13.95 12.74
C VAL A 389 -19.93 -14.98 13.77
N GLN A 390 -20.16 -16.21 13.30
CA GLN A 390 -20.35 -17.36 14.16
C GLN A 390 -19.06 -18.18 14.17
N LEU A 391 -18.47 -18.33 15.34
CA LEU A 391 -17.27 -19.14 15.54
C LEU A 391 -17.66 -20.58 15.89
N SER A 392 -16.99 -21.55 15.29
CA SER A 392 -17.28 -22.97 15.48
C SER A 392 -16.68 -23.53 16.77
N GLU A 393 -17.31 -24.56 17.34
CA GLU A 393 -16.82 -25.27 18.53
C GLU A 393 -15.51 -26.04 18.31
N GLY A 394 -14.94 -26.03 17.13
CA GLY A 394 -13.64 -26.61 16.83
C GLY A 394 -12.48 -25.61 16.82
N LEU A 395 -12.77 -24.31 16.90
CA LEU A 395 -11.77 -23.25 16.77
C LEU A 395 -10.85 -23.21 17.98
N LEU A 396 -9.54 -23.32 17.75
CA LEU A 396 -8.51 -23.36 18.80
C LEU A 396 -7.76 -22.03 18.92
N LYS A 397 -7.52 -21.35 17.79
CA LYS A 397 -6.64 -20.18 17.74
C LYS A 397 -7.26 -19.02 16.96
N VAL A 398 -7.16 -17.81 17.53
CA VAL A 398 -7.51 -16.53 16.88
C VAL A 398 -6.34 -15.57 17.02
N GLY A 399 -5.78 -15.15 15.90
CA GLY A 399 -4.58 -14.32 15.81
C GLY A 399 -4.80 -12.84 16.13
N ILE A 400 -3.70 -12.10 16.20
CA ILE A 400 -3.68 -10.65 16.50
C ILE A 400 -4.53 -9.91 15.45
N GLY A 401 -5.45 -9.08 15.92
CA GLY A 401 -6.26 -8.24 15.03
C GLY A 401 -7.15 -9.00 14.06
N ALA A 402 -7.39 -10.30 14.27
CA ALA A 402 -8.12 -11.15 13.32
C ALA A 402 -9.45 -10.57 12.86
N PHE A 403 -10.21 -9.93 13.76
CA PHE A 403 -11.47 -9.23 13.48
C PHE A 403 -11.40 -7.73 13.82
N ALA A 404 -10.20 -7.14 13.84
CA ALA A 404 -10.06 -5.71 14.11
C ALA A 404 -10.65 -4.87 12.95
N GLU A 405 -11.17 -3.69 13.29
CA GLU A 405 -11.82 -2.75 12.35
C GLU A 405 -12.99 -3.37 11.56
N THR A 406 -13.69 -4.37 12.14
CA THR A 406 -14.97 -4.89 11.64
C THR A 406 -16.17 -4.17 12.29
N LEU A 407 -17.38 -4.42 11.78
CA LEU A 407 -18.63 -3.87 12.31
C LEU A 407 -19.33 -4.80 13.32
N ILE A 408 -18.63 -5.83 13.81
CA ILE A 408 -19.16 -6.83 14.76
C ILE A 408 -19.41 -6.17 16.10
N LYS A 409 -20.65 -6.24 16.61
CA LYS A 409 -21.04 -5.69 17.89
C LYS A 409 -21.10 -6.74 19.01
N SER A 410 -21.33 -7.98 18.66
CA SER A 410 -21.41 -9.07 19.63
C SER A 410 -20.73 -10.31 19.10
N ILE A 411 -20.02 -11.03 19.96
CA ILE A 411 -19.31 -12.26 19.61
C ILE A 411 -19.48 -13.30 20.72
N GLU A 412 -19.66 -14.53 20.29
CA GLU A 412 -19.72 -15.70 21.15
C GLU A 412 -18.48 -16.56 20.91
N LEU A 413 -17.72 -16.79 21.96
CA LEU A 413 -16.47 -17.56 21.88
C LEU A 413 -16.75 -19.03 22.22
N PRO A 414 -16.30 -19.97 21.40
CA PRO A 414 -16.46 -21.40 21.68
C PRO A 414 -15.57 -21.84 22.86
N ALA A 415 -15.95 -22.94 23.51
CA ALA A 415 -15.21 -23.51 24.62
C ALA A 415 -13.83 -24.04 24.20
N SER A 416 -13.67 -24.38 22.95
CA SER A 416 -12.46 -24.96 22.39
C SER A 416 -11.28 -24.00 22.28
N ILE A 417 -11.49 -22.68 22.27
CA ILE A 417 -10.41 -21.70 22.09
C ILE A 417 -9.34 -21.89 23.16
N THR A 418 -8.11 -22.15 22.74
CA THR A 418 -6.94 -22.29 23.60
C THR A 418 -5.95 -21.12 23.46
N ASP A 419 -5.99 -20.41 22.35
CA ASP A 419 -5.09 -19.28 22.07
C ASP A 419 -5.90 -18.11 21.49
N LEU A 420 -6.12 -17.09 22.31
CA LEU A 420 -6.76 -15.82 21.92
C LEU A 420 -5.77 -14.69 22.13
N THR A 421 -5.23 -14.18 21.04
CA THR A 421 -4.24 -13.10 21.12
C THR A 421 -4.85 -11.73 21.38
N VAL A 422 -4.02 -10.79 21.81
CA VAL A 422 -4.46 -9.42 22.08
C VAL A 422 -5.01 -8.72 20.82
N ASN A 423 -5.97 -7.81 21.02
CA ASN A 423 -6.56 -7.00 19.96
C ASN A 423 -7.29 -7.78 18.86
N CYS A 424 -7.65 -9.03 19.07
CA CYS A 424 -8.29 -9.87 18.05
C CYS A 424 -9.65 -9.33 17.56
N PHE A 425 -10.36 -8.48 18.33
CA PHE A 425 -11.68 -7.95 17.99
C PHE A 425 -11.68 -6.44 17.77
N SER A 426 -12.66 -5.99 16.98
CA SER A 426 -12.95 -4.58 16.73
C SER A 426 -13.29 -3.80 18.01
N ASP A 427 -12.98 -2.50 18.01
CA ASP A 427 -13.41 -1.59 19.06
C ASP A 427 -14.95 -1.37 19.11
N MET A 428 -15.65 -1.82 18.07
CA MET A 428 -17.13 -1.79 17.99
C MET A 428 -17.82 -2.89 18.80
N VAL A 429 -17.06 -3.88 19.32
CA VAL A 429 -17.65 -4.99 20.09
C VAL A 429 -18.15 -4.51 21.44
N GLU A 430 -19.46 -4.62 21.64
CA GLU A 430 -20.19 -4.23 22.84
C GLU A 430 -20.47 -5.43 23.78
N LYS A 431 -20.49 -6.66 23.24
CA LYS A 431 -20.78 -7.88 24.00
C LYS A 431 -19.87 -9.03 23.60
N ILE A 432 -19.29 -9.69 24.61
CA ILE A 432 -18.54 -10.93 24.45
C ILE A 432 -19.18 -11.98 25.36
N THR A 433 -19.56 -13.13 24.79
CA THR A 433 -20.09 -14.27 25.54
C THR A 433 -19.03 -15.37 25.54
N ILE A 434 -18.73 -15.91 26.72
CA ILE A 434 -17.79 -17.03 26.93
C ILE A 434 -18.51 -18.15 27.71
N PRO A 435 -18.27 -19.42 27.41
CA PRO A 435 -18.91 -20.53 28.10
C PRO A 435 -18.41 -20.69 29.54
N SER A 436 -17.11 -20.47 29.75
CA SER A 436 -16.46 -20.45 31.06
C SER A 436 -15.40 -19.36 31.12
N PHE A 437 -15.20 -18.78 32.32
CA PHE A 437 -14.19 -17.75 32.47
C PHE A 437 -12.78 -18.34 32.38
N ARG A 438 -11.94 -17.68 31.60
CA ARG A 438 -10.51 -17.94 31.48
C ARG A 438 -9.75 -16.63 31.44
N LYS A 439 -8.69 -16.52 32.25
CA LYS A 439 -7.89 -15.31 32.39
C LYS A 439 -7.23 -14.86 31.09
N ASP A 440 -6.66 -15.80 30.36
CA ASP A 440 -6.00 -15.59 29.08
C ASP A 440 -6.96 -15.02 28.01
N ILE A 441 -8.21 -15.52 27.97
CA ILE A 441 -9.26 -15.00 27.09
C ILE A 441 -9.61 -13.56 27.48
N CYS A 442 -9.72 -13.28 28.79
CA CYS A 442 -10.02 -11.94 29.27
C CYS A 442 -8.92 -10.94 28.86
N VAL A 443 -7.64 -11.36 28.98
CA VAL A 443 -6.49 -10.55 28.51
C VAL A 443 -6.57 -10.28 27.02
N GLY A 444 -6.94 -11.28 26.19
CA GLY A 444 -7.12 -11.11 24.75
C GLY A 444 -8.20 -10.09 24.35
N CYS A 445 -9.20 -9.90 25.22
CA CYS A 445 -10.32 -8.96 24.99
C CYS A 445 -10.02 -7.53 25.44
N ILE A 446 -9.10 -7.32 26.39
CA ILE A 446 -8.80 -6.01 27.00
C ILE A 446 -7.49 -5.46 26.45
N LYS A 447 -7.50 -4.22 26.01
CA LYS A 447 -6.32 -3.53 25.49
C LYS A 447 -5.62 -2.74 26.61
N GLY A 448 -4.31 -2.92 26.73
CA GLY A 448 -3.46 -2.18 27.67
C GLY A 448 -2.78 -0.93 27.07
N PHE A 449 -3.00 -0.63 25.79
CA PHE A 449 -2.37 0.49 25.08
C PHE A 449 -3.25 1.74 25.06
N ARG A 450 -2.65 2.88 24.70
CA ARG A 450 -3.36 4.16 24.61
C ARG A 450 -4.60 4.05 23.72
N PRO A 451 -5.79 4.36 24.23
CA PRO A 451 -6.98 4.45 23.41
C PRO A 451 -6.85 5.62 22.42
N LEU A 452 -7.42 5.48 21.23
CA LEU A 452 -7.72 6.63 20.39
C LEU A 452 -8.73 7.54 21.16
N PRO A 453 -8.72 8.85 20.97
CA PRO A 453 -9.54 9.79 21.74
C PRO A 453 -11.05 9.51 21.75
N SER A 454 -11.54 8.68 20.83
CA SER A 454 -12.95 8.30 20.68
C SER A 454 -13.34 6.97 21.34
N ASN A 455 -12.42 6.26 22.01
CA ASN A 455 -12.65 4.88 22.47
C ASN A 455 -13.05 4.81 23.95
N ASP A 456 -14.26 5.25 24.24
CA ASP A 456 -14.92 5.07 25.56
C ASP A 456 -15.78 3.81 25.60
N THR A 457 -15.48 2.80 24.78
CA THR A 457 -16.29 1.59 24.63
C THR A 457 -16.33 0.77 25.91
N VAL A 458 -17.54 0.53 26.37
CA VAL A 458 -17.85 -0.39 27.47
C VAL A 458 -18.30 -1.71 26.85
N MET A 459 -17.70 -2.80 27.29
CA MET A 459 -18.08 -4.14 26.84
C MET A 459 -18.83 -4.89 27.96
N LYS A 460 -19.82 -5.67 27.57
CA LYS A 460 -20.49 -6.63 28.44
C LYS A 460 -19.80 -7.98 28.28
N LEU A 461 -19.05 -8.43 29.28
CA LEU A 461 -18.48 -9.78 29.33
C LEU A 461 -19.48 -10.70 30.05
N GLN A 462 -20.02 -11.67 29.34
CA GLN A 462 -20.99 -12.62 29.85
C GLN A 462 -20.39 -14.02 29.93
N CYS A 463 -20.55 -14.65 31.07
CA CYS A 463 -20.16 -16.04 31.32
C CYS A 463 -21.34 -16.79 31.95
N GLY A 464 -21.99 -17.65 31.21
CA GLY A 464 -23.25 -18.27 31.61
C GLY A 464 -24.32 -17.22 31.93
N ASN A 465 -24.91 -17.31 33.11
CA ASN A 465 -25.95 -16.35 33.59
C ASN A 465 -25.38 -15.10 34.26
N ARG A 466 -24.06 -15.02 34.40
CA ARG A 466 -23.41 -13.87 35.03
C ARG A 466 -22.73 -12.97 34.02
N TYR A 467 -22.68 -11.70 34.30
CA TYR A 467 -21.95 -10.75 33.45
C TYR A 467 -21.36 -9.60 34.26
N LEU A 468 -20.38 -8.95 33.67
CA LEU A 468 -19.79 -7.70 34.11
C LEU A 468 -19.70 -6.72 32.94
N TYR A 469 -19.70 -5.44 33.27
CA TYR A 469 -19.24 -4.42 32.37
C TYR A 469 -17.73 -4.27 32.53
N ILE A 470 -16.98 -4.39 31.41
CA ILE A 470 -15.54 -4.26 31.39
C ILE A 470 -15.14 -3.15 30.42
N PRO A 471 -14.06 -2.40 30.70
CA PRO A 471 -13.58 -1.39 29.76
C PRO A 471 -12.81 -2.06 28.64
N ARG A 472 -12.90 -1.51 27.45
CA ARG A 472 -12.03 -1.96 26.34
C ARG A 472 -10.56 -1.69 26.63
N TYR A 473 -10.28 -0.61 27.34
CA TYR A 473 -8.93 -0.19 27.70
C TYR A 473 -8.81 -0.02 29.21
N MET A 474 -7.90 -0.75 29.83
CA MET A 474 -7.52 -0.57 31.23
C MET A 474 -6.22 0.22 31.34
N LYS A 475 -6.02 0.87 32.48
CA LYS A 475 -4.74 1.51 32.79
C LYS A 475 -3.64 0.45 32.87
N PRO A 476 -2.51 0.62 32.18
CA PRO A 476 -1.43 -0.37 32.21
C PRO A 476 -0.93 -0.72 33.61
N SER A 477 -0.94 0.27 34.53
CA SER A 477 -0.50 0.08 35.92
C SER A 477 -1.43 -0.78 36.78
N THR A 478 -2.69 -0.98 36.36
CA THR A 478 -3.71 -1.68 37.16
C THR A 478 -4.45 -2.76 36.37
N ILE A 479 -4.00 -3.08 35.17
CA ILE A 479 -4.66 -4.07 34.31
C ILE A 479 -4.68 -5.47 34.95
N ASN A 480 -3.60 -5.88 35.60
CA ASN A 480 -3.52 -7.19 36.25
C ASN A 480 -4.49 -7.28 37.42
N GLU A 481 -4.56 -6.24 38.28
CA GLU A 481 -5.51 -6.18 39.39
C GLU A 481 -6.95 -6.24 38.89
N GLY A 482 -7.26 -5.50 37.82
CA GLY A 482 -8.59 -5.51 37.21
C GLY A 482 -8.98 -6.89 36.66
N ILE A 483 -8.05 -7.59 36.03
CA ILE A 483 -8.27 -8.95 35.52
C ILE A 483 -8.43 -9.95 36.68
N ASP A 484 -7.64 -9.84 37.74
CA ASP A 484 -7.77 -10.69 38.93
C ASP A 484 -9.11 -10.49 39.62
N ASP A 485 -9.62 -9.27 39.68
CA ASP A 485 -10.96 -8.97 40.20
C ASP A 485 -12.09 -9.53 39.34
N ILE A 486 -11.93 -9.52 37.99
CA ILE A 486 -12.88 -10.15 37.08
C ILE A 486 -12.87 -11.67 37.27
N GLU A 487 -11.68 -12.29 37.34
CA GLU A 487 -11.52 -13.73 37.61
C GLU A 487 -12.21 -14.13 38.92
N ALA A 488 -11.89 -13.42 40.00
CA ALA A 488 -12.46 -13.69 41.31
C ALA A 488 -14.00 -13.54 41.36
N PHE A 489 -14.55 -12.65 40.55
CA PHE A 489 -16.01 -12.50 40.42
C PHE A 489 -16.64 -13.73 39.74
N PHE A 490 -16.10 -14.18 38.63
CA PHE A 490 -16.64 -15.33 37.89
C PHE A 490 -16.39 -16.67 38.60
N ALA A 491 -15.27 -16.80 39.31
CA ALA A 491 -14.93 -18.00 40.08
C ALA A 491 -15.82 -18.17 41.34
N ASN A 492 -16.31 -17.09 41.93
CA ASN A 492 -17.12 -17.16 43.15
C ASN A 492 -18.52 -16.58 42.93
N PRO A 493 -19.57 -17.42 42.89
CA PRO A 493 -20.96 -16.97 42.70
C PRO A 493 -21.47 -16.00 43.75
N LYS A 494 -20.87 -16.01 44.95
CA LYS A 494 -21.27 -15.12 46.06
C LYS A 494 -20.48 -13.81 46.09
N LYS A 495 -19.44 -13.67 45.25
CA LYS A 495 -18.64 -12.43 45.23
C LYS A 495 -19.48 -11.28 44.68
N LYS A 496 -19.47 -10.14 45.43
CA LYS A 496 -20.08 -8.89 44.98
C LYS A 496 -19.36 -8.34 43.75
N ILE A 497 -20.02 -7.50 43.01
CA ILE A 497 -19.46 -6.83 41.81
C ILE A 497 -18.25 -6.01 42.22
N PRO A 498 -17.11 -6.21 41.54
CA PRO A 498 -15.83 -5.69 42.00
C PRO A 498 -15.55 -4.23 41.66
N GLY A 499 -16.47 -3.51 41.01
CA GLY A 499 -16.25 -2.11 40.66
C GLY A 499 -15.18 -1.94 39.56
N ILE A 500 -15.21 -2.78 38.54
CA ILE A 500 -14.23 -2.81 37.42
C ILE A 500 -14.12 -1.45 36.70
N TRP A 501 -15.16 -0.61 36.75
CA TRP A 501 -15.15 0.75 36.24
C TRP A 501 -13.98 1.59 36.77
N SER A 502 -13.43 1.29 37.95
CA SER A 502 -12.30 2.02 38.54
C SER A 502 -11.00 1.86 37.73
N TYR A 503 -10.85 0.77 37.02
CA TYR A 503 -9.67 0.42 36.19
C TYR A 503 -9.72 1.00 34.76
N ALA A 504 -10.89 1.55 34.35
CA ALA A 504 -11.03 2.13 33.03
C ALA A 504 -10.02 3.25 32.77
N TYR A 505 -9.49 3.30 31.53
CA TYR A 505 -8.45 4.25 31.13
C TYR A 505 -8.97 5.69 31.13
N THR A 506 -10.14 5.93 30.50
CA THR A 506 -10.72 7.27 30.37
C THR A 506 -11.77 7.56 31.48
N ALA A 507 -11.92 8.84 31.82
CA ALA A 507 -12.95 9.28 32.74
C ALA A 507 -14.35 9.00 32.20
N THR A 508 -14.54 9.12 30.88
CA THR A 508 -15.82 8.87 30.20
C THR A 508 -16.21 7.39 30.27
N CYS A 509 -15.29 6.47 29.94
CA CYS A 509 -15.52 5.03 30.06
C CYS A 509 -15.84 4.66 31.51
N LYS A 510 -15.07 5.20 32.47
CA LYS A 510 -15.30 5.03 33.92
C LYS A 510 -16.72 5.42 34.33
N GLN A 511 -17.20 6.58 33.89
CA GLN A 511 -18.54 7.08 34.19
C GLN A 511 -19.61 6.18 33.55
N ASN A 512 -19.46 5.82 32.26
CA ASN A 512 -20.42 4.98 31.56
C ASN A 512 -20.53 3.59 32.21
N MET A 513 -19.42 2.98 32.57
CA MET A 513 -19.41 1.69 33.26
C MET A 513 -20.06 1.76 34.64
N ALA A 514 -19.68 2.75 35.46
CA ALA A 514 -20.29 2.94 36.78
C ALA A 514 -21.81 3.13 36.67
N PHE A 515 -22.27 3.84 35.64
CA PHE A 515 -23.71 4.02 35.39
C PHE A 515 -24.40 2.70 35.07
N LEU A 516 -23.85 1.91 34.16
CA LEU A 516 -24.40 0.61 33.81
C LEU A 516 -24.38 -0.36 34.99
N GLU A 517 -23.27 -0.38 35.76
CA GLU A 517 -23.13 -1.21 36.96
C GLU A 517 -24.16 -0.82 38.03
N TYR A 518 -24.41 0.47 38.23
CA TYR A 518 -25.41 0.92 39.17
C TYR A 518 -26.83 0.56 38.72
N VAL A 519 -27.16 0.80 37.46
CA VAL A 519 -28.50 0.53 36.91
C VAL A 519 -28.84 -0.95 36.98
N ASP A 520 -27.90 -1.83 36.60
CA ASP A 520 -28.17 -3.26 36.50
C ASP A 520 -28.01 -4.01 37.82
N PHE A 521 -27.14 -3.53 38.72
CA PHE A 521 -26.76 -4.28 39.91
C PHE A 521 -26.94 -3.51 41.24
N GLY A 522 -27.31 -2.24 41.21
CA GLY A 522 -27.46 -1.42 42.40
C GLY A 522 -26.18 -1.18 43.21
N SER A 523 -25.00 -1.25 42.55
CA SER A 523 -23.69 -1.15 43.20
C SER A 523 -23.53 0.15 44.02
N GLU A 524 -23.32 0.02 45.32
CA GLU A 524 -23.18 1.21 46.23
C GLU A 524 -21.89 1.99 45.93
N SER A 525 -20.81 1.32 45.51
CA SER A 525 -19.57 2.00 45.08
C SER A 525 -19.79 2.84 43.82
N ALA A 526 -20.49 2.29 42.83
CA ALA A 526 -20.87 3.00 41.61
C ALA A 526 -21.83 4.18 41.93
N LYS A 527 -22.81 3.97 42.78
CA LYS A 527 -23.73 5.02 43.26
C LYS A 527 -22.99 6.22 43.89
N ALA A 528 -22.04 5.93 44.77
CA ALA A 528 -21.24 6.97 45.44
C ALA A 528 -20.41 7.79 44.43
N TYR A 529 -19.85 7.12 43.43
CA TYR A 529 -19.11 7.76 42.33
C TYR A 529 -20.03 8.60 41.43
N LEU A 530 -21.18 8.05 41.05
CA LEU A 530 -22.16 8.72 40.20
C LEU A 530 -22.75 9.96 40.82
N LYS A 531 -23.08 9.96 42.13
CA LYS A 531 -23.56 11.16 42.83
C LYS A 531 -22.66 12.38 42.60
N LYS A 532 -21.35 12.19 42.49
CA LYS A 532 -20.36 13.25 42.24
C LYS A 532 -20.26 13.66 40.76
N ASN A 533 -20.69 12.80 39.84
CA ASN A 533 -20.46 12.97 38.40
C ASN A 533 -21.74 13.08 37.56
N ALA A 534 -22.95 12.85 38.16
CA ALA A 534 -24.20 12.73 37.41
C ALA A 534 -24.52 13.95 36.55
N LYS A 535 -24.32 15.17 37.08
CA LYS A 535 -24.50 16.41 36.30
C LYS A 535 -23.62 16.45 35.06
N LYS A 536 -22.30 16.20 35.22
CA LYS A 536 -21.33 16.22 34.13
C LYS A 536 -21.67 15.17 33.08
N MET A 537 -22.13 13.99 33.52
CA MET A 537 -22.55 12.92 32.60
C MET A 537 -23.79 13.31 31.81
N ALA A 538 -24.82 13.84 32.49
CA ALA A 538 -26.06 14.28 31.85
C ALA A 538 -25.78 15.34 30.78
N LEU A 539 -25.00 16.36 31.09
CA LEU A 539 -24.60 17.40 30.14
C LEU A 539 -23.88 16.83 28.93
N ARG A 540 -22.94 15.89 29.12
CA ARG A 540 -22.25 15.20 28.05
C ARG A 540 -23.19 14.37 27.19
N PHE A 541 -24.12 13.61 27.79
CA PHE A 541 -25.09 12.83 27.00
C PHE A 541 -25.96 13.73 26.13
N MET A 542 -26.37 14.88 26.66
CA MET A 542 -27.12 15.87 25.91
C MET A 542 -26.30 16.51 24.79
N GLU A 543 -25.02 16.76 25.02
CA GLU A 543 -24.11 17.29 24.00
C GLU A 543 -24.00 16.38 22.77
N TYR A 544 -24.03 15.06 22.98
CA TYR A 544 -24.03 14.04 21.93
C TYR A 544 -25.42 13.54 21.54
N ASP A 545 -26.46 14.30 21.83
CA ASP A 545 -27.86 14.02 21.49
C ASP A 545 -28.38 12.64 21.97
N LYS A 546 -27.81 12.14 23.11
CA LYS A 546 -28.19 10.85 23.72
C LYS A 546 -29.31 11.06 24.74
N GLU A 547 -30.49 11.48 24.25
CA GLU A 547 -31.65 11.80 25.12
C GLU A 547 -32.06 10.61 26.01
N GLU A 548 -32.14 9.40 25.43
CA GLU A 548 -32.54 8.19 26.18
C GLU A 548 -31.61 7.89 27.36
N LEU A 549 -30.29 7.99 27.17
CA LEU A 549 -29.31 7.77 28.22
C LEU A 549 -29.43 8.85 29.32
N THR A 550 -29.72 10.08 28.93
CA THR A 550 -29.93 11.17 29.87
C THR A 550 -31.19 10.92 30.73
N VAL A 551 -32.29 10.49 30.10
CA VAL A 551 -33.53 10.09 30.81
C VAL A 551 -33.26 8.94 31.79
N ARG A 552 -32.54 7.90 31.35
CA ARG A 552 -32.15 6.79 32.24
C ARG A 552 -31.32 7.26 33.44
N LEU A 553 -30.41 8.20 33.23
CA LEU A 553 -29.58 8.76 34.30
C LEU A 553 -30.44 9.60 35.27
N VAL A 554 -31.36 10.42 34.78
CA VAL A 554 -32.30 11.19 35.61
C VAL A 554 -33.19 10.27 36.45
N LYS A 555 -33.67 9.17 35.86
CA LYS A 555 -34.45 8.12 36.56
C LYS A 555 -33.75 7.50 37.75
N THR A 556 -32.42 7.51 37.80
CA THR A 556 -31.66 6.97 38.94
C THR A 556 -31.84 7.80 40.24
N GLY A 557 -32.35 9.01 40.14
CA GLY A 557 -32.46 9.95 41.28
C GLY A 557 -31.11 10.49 41.77
N LEU A 558 -30.01 10.24 41.04
CA LEU A 558 -28.66 10.67 41.43
C LEU A 558 -28.32 12.11 40.98
N VAL A 559 -29.12 12.67 40.09
CA VAL A 559 -28.98 14.07 39.64
C VAL A 559 -29.60 14.99 40.65
N SER A 560 -28.84 15.94 41.19
CA SER A 560 -29.33 16.87 42.19
C SER A 560 -30.40 17.81 41.62
N GLN A 561 -31.31 18.30 42.49
CA GLN A 561 -32.39 19.23 42.12
C GLN A 561 -31.89 20.49 41.41
N MET A 562 -30.76 21.03 41.89
CA MET A 562 -30.14 22.20 41.27
C MET A 562 -29.64 21.87 39.86
N ALA A 563 -29.05 20.66 39.65
CA ALA A 563 -28.62 20.22 38.34
C ALA A 563 -29.79 19.93 37.39
N LEU A 564 -30.93 19.37 37.92
CA LEU A 564 -32.12 19.13 37.10
C LEU A 564 -32.69 20.41 36.50
N LYS A 565 -32.65 21.55 37.23
CA LYS A 565 -33.08 22.84 36.67
C LYS A 565 -32.23 23.29 35.49
N GLU A 566 -30.89 23.18 35.61
CA GLU A 566 -29.96 23.53 34.53
C GLU A 566 -30.11 22.59 33.31
N LEU A 567 -30.35 21.30 33.56
CA LEU A 567 -30.61 20.34 32.48
C LEU A 567 -31.96 20.60 31.80
N LEU A 568 -32.96 21.15 32.54
CA LEU A 568 -34.26 21.52 31.97
C LEU A 568 -34.12 22.61 30.92
N ASP A 569 -33.40 23.68 31.24
CA ASP A 569 -33.15 24.80 30.32
C ASP A 569 -32.44 24.30 29.06
N LYS A 570 -31.42 23.45 29.22
CA LYS A 570 -30.69 22.89 28.14
C LYS A 570 -31.48 21.87 27.29
N ALA A 571 -32.40 21.10 27.93
CA ALA A 571 -33.29 20.20 27.22
C ALA A 571 -34.31 20.97 26.37
N GLU A 572 -34.75 22.13 26.82
CA GLU A 572 -35.62 23.04 26.07
C GLU A 572 -34.88 23.64 24.87
N GLU A 573 -33.64 24.13 25.05
CA GLU A 573 -32.77 24.65 24.01
C GLU A 573 -32.53 23.61 22.89
N LYS A 574 -32.30 22.35 23.26
CA LYS A 574 -32.01 21.25 22.32
C LYS A 574 -33.28 20.53 21.81
N GLY A 575 -34.46 20.90 22.18
CA GLY A 575 -35.69 20.26 21.76
C GLY A 575 -35.89 18.81 22.27
N MET A 576 -35.25 18.45 23.38
CA MET A 576 -35.32 17.11 23.99
C MET A 576 -36.61 16.97 24.82
N SER A 577 -37.74 16.73 24.15
CA SER A 577 -39.07 16.78 24.75
C SER A 577 -39.33 15.68 25.77
N ILE A 578 -38.81 14.48 25.56
CA ILE A 578 -38.96 13.36 26.49
C ILE A 578 -38.19 13.65 27.78
N LEU A 579 -36.95 14.09 27.66
CA LEU A 579 -36.10 14.46 28.79
C LEU A 579 -36.72 15.59 29.58
N LYS A 580 -37.20 16.66 28.89
CA LYS A 580 -37.90 17.79 29.51
C LYS A 580 -39.07 17.32 30.38
N SER A 581 -39.94 16.44 29.86
CA SER A 581 -41.09 15.90 30.57
C SER A 581 -40.66 15.14 31.84
N TYR A 582 -39.63 14.29 31.74
CA TYR A 582 -39.10 13.57 32.90
C TYR A 582 -38.47 14.47 33.96
N ILE A 583 -37.72 15.48 33.58
CA ILE A 583 -37.13 16.42 34.52
C ILE A 583 -38.23 17.19 35.25
N LEU A 584 -39.27 17.67 34.57
CA LEU A 584 -40.41 18.35 35.18
C LEU A 584 -41.14 17.45 36.17
N GLN A 585 -41.34 16.18 35.84
CA GLN A 585 -41.91 15.19 36.76
C GLN A 585 -41.05 15.05 38.02
N CYS A 586 -39.74 14.83 37.90
CA CYS A 586 -38.81 14.71 39.02
C CYS A 586 -38.78 15.96 39.91
N LEU A 587 -38.91 17.17 39.34
CA LEU A 587 -38.96 18.43 40.07
C LEU A 587 -40.29 18.60 40.81
N ASN A 588 -41.41 18.11 40.24
CA ASN A 588 -42.74 18.16 40.87
C ASN A 588 -42.89 17.12 41.98
N ASP A 589 -42.43 15.89 41.78
CA ASP A 589 -42.47 14.81 42.78
C ASP A 589 -41.67 15.18 44.03
N SER A 590 -40.61 15.96 43.88
CA SER A 590 -39.84 16.46 45.02
C SER A 590 -40.53 17.56 45.82
N LYS A 591 -41.52 18.25 45.25
CA LYS A 591 -42.37 19.26 45.96
C LYS A 591 -43.56 18.61 46.69
N ASN A 592 -44.00 17.39 46.25
CA ASN A 592 -45.11 16.66 46.83
C ASN A 592 -44.74 15.18 47.12
N PRO A 593 -44.17 14.85 48.28
CA PRO A 593 -43.68 13.51 48.58
C PRO A 593 -44.74 12.42 48.81
N LYS A 594 -46.03 12.65 48.51
CA LYS A 594 -47.16 11.76 48.84
C LYS A 594 -47.99 11.35 47.60
N GLN A 595 -47.40 10.94 46.51
CA GLN A 595 -48.09 10.13 45.47
C GLN A 595 -47.10 9.21 44.78
N ASN A 596 -46.96 7.99 45.32
CA ASN A 596 -46.33 6.89 44.60
C ASN A 596 -47.30 6.41 43.51
N PHE A 597 -47.05 6.73 42.25
CA PHE A 597 -47.59 6.00 41.12
C PHE A 597 -46.56 4.99 40.62
N TYR A 598 -46.81 3.72 40.89
CA TYR A 598 -46.20 2.61 40.20
C TYR A 598 -46.79 2.54 38.78
N ILE A 599 -45.99 2.70 37.74
CA ILE A 599 -46.25 2.20 36.41
C ILE A 599 -45.02 1.42 35.97
#